data_4073c19447233d4625ff298cdb999cca
#
_entry.id   4073c19447233d4625ff298cdb999cca
#
_cell.length_a   1.000
_cell.length_b   1.000
_cell.length_c   1.000
_cell.angle_alpha   90.00
_cell.angle_beta   90.00
_cell.angle_gamma   90.00
#
_symmetry.space_group_name_H-M   'P 1'
#
loop_
_entity.id
_entity.type
_entity.pdbx_description
1 polymer ?
#
loop_
_entity_poly.entity_id
_entity_poly.type
_entity_poly.pdbx_seq_one_letter_code
_entity_poly.pdbx_strand_id
1 'polypeptide(L)'
;MMAKMSCKFNFSAGPAAIPSDVLKKVQSELLDWNGTGMSVMEMSHRGKQYLPIIEEAESDFRLLLGIPKNYKVLFLQGGAITQNFMVPMNLLNNGTA
;
A
#
# COMPACT_ATOMS: atom_id res chain seq x y z
N MET A 1 -32.30 8.34 12.66
CA MET A 1 -32.08 6.88 12.73
C MET A 1 -30.86 6.56 11.87
N MET A 2 -29.69 6.35 12.44
CA MET A 2 -28.50 5.94 11.65
C MET A 2 -28.71 4.50 11.18
N ALA A 3 -28.76 4.31 9.87
CA ALA A 3 -28.84 2.98 9.31
C ALA A 3 -27.61 2.19 9.76
N LYS A 4 -27.83 1.03 10.40
CA LYS A 4 -26.76 0.11 10.79
C LYS A 4 -26.07 -0.35 9.51
N MET A 5 -24.91 0.21 9.19
CA MET A 5 -24.11 -0.22 8.04
C MET A 5 -23.70 -1.67 8.25
N SER A 6 -24.31 -2.58 7.51
CA SER A 6 -23.88 -3.97 7.51
C SER A 6 -22.67 -4.11 6.58
N CYS A 7 -21.48 -4.23 7.16
CA CYS A 7 -20.28 -4.55 6.39
C CYS A 7 -20.40 -5.97 5.82
N LYS A 8 -20.13 -6.11 4.54
CA LYS A 8 -20.04 -7.41 3.88
C LYS A 8 -18.61 -7.96 3.99
N PHE A 9 -18.48 -9.24 4.23
CA PHE A 9 -17.20 -9.92 4.16
C PHE A 9 -16.81 -10.14 2.70
N ASN A 10 -15.74 -9.50 2.27
CA ASN A 10 -15.21 -9.63 0.91
C ASN A 10 -13.83 -10.29 0.96
N PHE A 11 -13.77 -11.55 0.53
CA PHE A 11 -12.56 -12.37 0.50
C PHE A 11 -11.93 -12.45 -0.90
N SER A 12 -12.16 -11.47 -1.75
CA SER A 12 -11.50 -11.39 -3.06
C SER A 12 -9.97 -11.29 -2.91
N ALA A 13 -9.25 -11.69 -3.95
CA ALA A 13 -7.78 -11.67 -3.96
C ALA A 13 -7.18 -10.24 -4.03
N GLY A 14 -8.03 -9.26 -4.33
CA GLY A 14 -7.73 -7.82 -4.43
C GLY A 14 -8.47 -7.19 -5.62
N PRO A 15 -9.21 -6.09 -5.38
CA PRO A 15 -9.48 -5.48 -4.08
C PRO A 15 -10.30 -6.38 -3.14
N ALA A 16 -10.13 -6.18 -1.82
CA ALA A 16 -10.74 -7.00 -0.79
C ALA A 16 -11.27 -6.13 0.36
N ALA A 17 -11.78 -6.77 1.42
CA ALA A 17 -12.21 -6.05 2.61
C ALA A 17 -11.05 -5.30 3.27
N ILE A 18 -11.32 -4.06 3.65
CA ILE A 18 -10.42 -3.22 4.43
C ILE A 18 -11.02 -3.05 5.83
N PRO A 19 -10.23 -3.10 6.91
CA PRO A 19 -10.73 -2.84 8.25
C PRO A 19 -11.47 -1.50 8.36
N SER A 20 -12.61 -1.49 9.05
CA SER A 20 -13.48 -0.31 9.13
C SER A 20 -12.79 0.92 9.72
N ASP A 21 -11.86 0.73 10.64
CA ASP A 21 -11.14 1.84 11.27
C ASP A 21 -10.12 2.46 10.32
N VAL A 22 -9.49 1.66 9.46
CA VAL A 22 -8.65 2.15 8.37
C VAL A 22 -9.48 2.97 7.39
N LEU A 23 -10.67 2.48 6.99
CA LEU A 23 -11.57 3.22 6.10
C LEU A 23 -12.03 4.55 6.70
N LYS A 24 -12.33 4.60 7.99
CA LYS A 24 -12.69 5.84 8.70
C LYS A 24 -11.52 6.84 8.71
N LYS A 25 -10.30 6.35 8.95
CA LYS A 25 -9.10 7.18 8.89
C LYS A 25 -8.92 7.76 7.50
N VAL A 26 -8.95 6.93 6.46
CA VAL A 26 -8.88 7.38 5.05
C VAL A 26 -9.96 8.41 4.74
N GLN A 27 -11.21 8.19 5.19
CA GLN A 27 -12.32 9.14 4.99
C GLN A 27 -12.04 10.49 5.65
N SER A 28 -11.50 10.50 6.86
CA SER A 28 -11.20 11.74 7.59
C SER A 28 -10.05 12.56 6.99
N GLU A 29 -9.14 11.91 6.29
CA GLU A 29 -7.95 12.51 5.69
C GLU A 29 -8.09 12.72 4.16
N LEU A 30 -9.22 12.29 3.57
CA LEU A 30 -9.38 12.21 2.13
C LEU A 30 -9.29 13.57 1.41
N LEU A 31 -9.81 14.64 2.02
CA LEU A 31 -9.84 15.98 1.43
C LEU A 31 -8.63 16.83 1.83
N ASP A 32 -8.04 16.55 2.98
CA ASP A 32 -6.92 17.32 3.52
C ASP A 32 -6.07 16.43 4.41
N TRP A 33 -4.97 15.94 3.88
CA TRP A 33 -4.02 15.17 4.65
C TRP A 33 -3.11 16.10 5.44
N ASN A 34 -3.24 16.03 6.77
CA ASN A 34 -2.35 16.69 7.74
C ASN A 34 -2.20 18.21 7.54
N GLY A 35 -3.28 18.89 7.10
CA GLY A 35 -3.31 20.34 6.91
C GLY A 35 -2.58 20.83 5.65
N THR A 36 -2.30 19.95 4.70
CA THR A 36 -1.62 20.29 3.45
C THR A 36 -2.54 20.94 2.41
N GLY A 37 -3.87 20.89 2.63
CA GLY A 37 -4.87 21.37 1.68
C GLY A 37 -5.06 20.44 0.49
N MET A 38 -4.52 19.21 0.52
CA MET A 38 -4.66 18.25 -0.56
C MET A 38 -4.79 16.81 -0.04
N SER A 39 -5.42 15.95 -0.83
CA SER A 39 -5.48 14.51 -0.59
C SER A 39 -4.12 13.85 -0.85
N VAL A 40 -3.82 12.76 -0.16
CA VAL A 40 -2.67 11.90 -0.50
C VAL A 40 -2.71 11.44 -1.96
N MET A 41 -3.91 11.25 -2.52
CA MET A 41 -4.10 10.84 -3.92
C MET A 41 -3.67 11.91 -4.94
N GLU A 42 -3.56 13.18 -4.53
CA GLU A 42 -3.14 14.29 -5.37
C GLU A 42 -1.64 14.58 -5.25
N MET A 43 -0.96 13.94 -4.31
CA MET A 43 0.46 14.18 -4.05
C MET A 43 1.36 13.49 -5.07
N SER A 44 2.39 14.20 -5.51
CA SER A 44 3.48 13.57 -6.26
C SER A 44 4.23 12.59 -5.35
N HIS A 45 4.53 11.38 -5.86
CA HIS A 45 5.34 10.39 -5.14
C HIS A 45 6.78 10.86 -4.82
N ARG A 46 7.22 11.98 -5.40
CA ARG A 46 8.50 12.65 -5.11
C ARG A 46 8.32 13.92 -4.27
N GLY A 47 7.09 14.22 -3.87
CA GLY A 47 6.76 15.39 -3.08
C GLY A 47 7.22 15.26 -1.63
N LYS A 48 7.64 16.38 -1.03
CA LYS A 48 8.09 16.43 0.37
C LYS A 48 7.02 15.97 1.36
N GLN A 49 5.74 16.12 1.03
CA GLN A 49 4.62 15.69 1.84
C GLN A 49 4.39 14.17 1.74
N TYR A 50 4.72 13.56 0.59
CA TYR A 50 4.53 12.15 0.34
C TYR A 50 5.67 11.28 0.90
N LEU A 51 6.90 11.77 0.86
CA LEU A 51 8.08 11.00 1.29
C LEU A 51 7.95 10.43 2.71
N PRO A 52 7.51 11.19 3.73
CA PRO A 52 7.31 10.63 5.07
C PRO A 52 6.28 9.51 5.11
N ILE A 53 5.23 9.56 4.28
CA ILE A 53 4.19 8.54 4.24
C ILE A 53 4.76 7.20 3.77
N ILE A 54 5.55 7.21 2.70
CA ILE A 54 6.14 5.98 2.16
C ILE A 54 7.27 5.44 3.05
N GLU A 55 8.04 6.32 3.71
CA GLU A 55 9.07 5.95 4.67
C GLU A 55 8.47 5.28 5.91
N GLU A 56 7.37 5.81 6.45
CA GLU A 56 6.62 5.21 7.54
C GLU A 56 6.05 3.85 7.13
N ALA A 57 5.43 3.76 5.96
CA ALA A 57 4.90 2.51 5.43
C ALA A 57 6.00 1.43 5.27
N GLU A 58 7.19 1.79 4.79
CA GLU A 58 8.33 0.85 4.72
C GLU A 58 8.79 0.43 6.12
N SER A 59 8.88 1.36 7.05
CA SER A 59 9.28 1.10 8.43
C SER A 59 8.32 0.14 9.12
N ASP A 60 7.02 0.36 8.99
CA ASP A 60 5.97 -0.49 9.54
C ASP A 60 6.01 -1.90 8.92
N PHE A 61 6.19 -1.99 7.61
CA PHE A 61 6.33 -3.27 6.92
C PHE A 61 7.52 -4.07 7.43
N ARG A 62 8.67 -3.40 7.62
CA ARG A 62 9.87 -4.03 8.17
C ARG A 62 9.65 -4.53 9.59
N LEU A 63 9.00 -3.72 10.43
CA LEU A 63 8.71 -4.07 11.81
C LEU A 63 7.76 -5.26 11.90
N LEU A 64 6.64 -5.21 11.18
CA LEU A 64 5.59 -6.23 11.24
C LEU A 64 6.03 -7.59 10.71
N LEU A 65 6.86 -7.60 9.66
CA LEU A 65 7.33 -8.82 9.02
C LEU A 65 8.74 -9.26 9.46
N GLY A 66 9.38 -8.51 10.35
CA GLY A 66 10.72 -8.80 10.81
C GLY A 66 11.77 -8.77 9.69
N ILE A 67 11.64 -7.83 8.73
CA ILE A 67 12.50 -7.78 7.53
C ILE A 67 13.90 -7.31 7.90
N PRO A 68 14.95 -8.12 7.67
CA PRO A 68 16.34 -7.74 7.96
C PRO A 68 16.80 -6.58 7.06
N LYS A 69 17.81 -5.84 7.54
CA LYS A 69 18.35 -4.65 6.83
C LYS A 69 18.99 -4.97 5.48
N ASN A 70 19.43 -6.20 5.27
CA ASN A 70 20.02 -6.65 3.99
C ASN A 70 18.99 -6.94 2.89
N TYR A 71 17.68 -6.90 3.21
CA TYR A 71 16.60 -6.98 2.24
C TYR A 71 16.11 -5.59 1.85
N LYS A 72 15.75 -5.41 0.58
CA LYS A 72 15.07 -4.21 0.09
C LYS A 72 13.57 -4.41 0.10
N VAL A 73 12.82 -3.38 0.51
CA VAL A 73 11.38 -3.30 0.33
C VAL A 73 11.12 -2.39 -0.85
N LEU A 74 10.34 -2.86 -1.82
CA LEU A 74 10.04 -2.13 -3.05
C LEU A 74 8.53 -2.04 -3.22
N PHE A 75 8.01 -0.83 -3.36
CA PHE A 75 6.61 -0.57 -3.71
C PHE A 75 6.52 -0.39 -5.22
N LEU A 76 6.08 -1.44 -5.94
CA LEU A 76 6.05 -1.48 -7.39
C LEU A 76 4.62 -1.56 -7.89
N GLN A 77 4.38 -0.98 -9.04
CA GLN A 77 3.11 -1.10 -9.76
C GLN A 77 2.97 -2.48 -10.43
N GLY A 78 1.75 -2.85 -10.85
CA GLY A 78 1.49 -4.02 -11.71
C GLY A 78 0.95 -5.25 -10.99
N GLY A 79 0.83 -5.22 -9.66
CA GLY A 79 0.27 -6.30 -8.85
C GLY A 79 1.05 -7.62 -8.97
N ALA A 80 0.43 -8.72 -8.52
CA ALA A 80 1.05 -10.05 -8.49
C ALA A 80 1.39 -10.59 -9.88
N ILE A 81 0.58 -10.29 -10.89
CA ILE A 81 0.82 -10.77 -12.27
C ILE A 81 2.15 -10.24 -12.79
N THR A 82 2.43 -8.95 -12.57
CA THR A 82 3.70 -8.35 -13.02
C THR A 82 4.89 -8.92 -12.24
N GLN A 83 4.72 -9.31 -10.96
CA GLN A 83 5.78 -9.98 -10.20
C GLN A 83 6.15 -11.34 -10.80
N ASN A 84 5.18 -12.12 -11.26
CA ASN A 84 5.43 -13.39 -11.94
C ASN A 84 6.24 -13.24 -13.23
N PHE A 85 6.26 -12.05 -13.82
CA PHE A 85 7.09 -11.71 -14.97
C PHE A 85 8.44 -11.10 -14.56
N MET A 86 8.43 -10.10 -13.67
CA MET A 86 9.64 -9.35 -13.30
C MET A 86 10.65 -10.20 -12.53
N VAL A 87 10.19 -11.06 -11.62
CA VAL A 87 11.08 -11.88 -10.81
C VAL A 87 11.90 -12.85 -11.68
N PRO A 88 11.29 -13.71 -12.51
CA PRO A 88 12.08 -14.58 -13.38
C PRO A 88 12.90 -13.79 -14.40
N MET A 89 12.39 -12.72 -14.98
CA MET A 89 13.12 -11.91 -15.95
C MET A 89 14.44 -11.34 -15.39
N ASN A 90 14.45 -10.98 -14.11
CA ASN A 90 15.63 -10.38 -13.48
C ASN A 90 16.57 -11.40 -12.78
N LEU A 91 16.04 -12.54 -12.35
CA LEU A 91 16.78 -13.48 -11.51
C LEU A 91 17.11 -14.80 -12.19
N LEU A 92 16.44 -15.12 -13.29
CA LEU A 92 16.59 -16.40 -13.98
C LEU A 92 17.78 -16.37 -14.96
N ASN A 93 18.96 -16.38 -14.45
CA ASN A 93 20.21 -16.29 -15.21
C ASN A 93 20.39 -17.54 -16.12
N ASN A 94 19.82 -17.51 -17.33
CA ASN A 94 19.80 -18.60 -18.34
C ASN A 94 19.14 -19.92 -17.88
N GLY A 95 18.30 -19.86 -16.86
CA GLY A 95 17.51 -21.01 -16.42
C GLY A 95 16.18 -21.13 -17.14
N THR A 96 15.42 -22.20 -16.83
CA THR A 96 14.02 -22.40 -17.25
C THR A 96 13.12 -22.21 -16.05
N ALA A 97 12.01 -21.46 -16.20
CA ALA A 97 10.98 -21.29 -15.17
C ALA A 97 9.79 -22.20 -15.46
#